data_08688d43be4561e4b2803c6d7553f4fc
#
_entry.id   08688d43be4561e4b2803c6d7553f4fc
#
_cell.length_a   1.000
_cell.length_b   1.000
_cell.length_c   1.000
_cell.angle_alpha   90.00
_cell.angle_beta   90.00
_cell.angle_gamma   90.00
#
_symmetry.space_group_name_H-M   'P 1'
#
loop_
_entity.id
_entity.type
_entity.pdbx_description
1 polymer ?
#
loop_
_entity_poly.entity_id
_entity_poly.type
_entity_poly.pdbx_seq_one_letter_code
_entity_poly.pdbx_strand_id
1 'polypeptide(L)'
;MYLFLDTANIEHIRRAAKLGVVSGITTNPSLVAKEKCANYRDFIQEICSIIDGPVSVEALSQDAAAIIEEARDIASWASNIVVKVPITDQGIEATSQLSREGIKVNLNS
;
A
#
# COMPACT_ATOMS: atom_id res chain seq x y z
N MET A 1 -1.55 -21.35 4.48
CA MET A 1 -2.47 -20.61 3.60
C MET A 1 -2.22 -19.11 3.73
N TYR A 2 -2.13 -18.44 2.59
CA TYR A 2 -1.99 -16.97 2.58
C TYR A 2 -3.32 -16.36 2.18
N LEU A 3 -3.83 -15.46 2.99
CA LEU A 3 -5.07 -14.75 2.72
C LEU A 3 -4.80 -13.26 2.71
N PHE A 4 -5.13 -12.60 1.59
CA PHE A 4 -5.01 -11.15 1.45
C PHE A 4 -6.41 -10.56 1.37
N LEU A 5 -6.64 -9.48 2.12
CA LEU A 5 -7.91 -8.76 2.06
C LEU A 5 -7.77 -7.51 1.21
N ASP A 6 -8.72 -7.30 0.32
CA ASP A 6 -8.82 -6.11 -0.52
C ASP A 6 -9.89 -5.20 0.08
N THR A 7 -9.52 -4.46 1.12
CA THR A 7 -10.47 -3.65 1.88
C THR A 7 -9.75 -2.51 2.60
N ALA A 8 -10.49 -1.48 2.95
CA ALA A 8 -10.02 -0.39 3.80
C ALA A 8 -10.92 -0.23 5.03
N ASN A 9 -11.81 -1.18 5.29
CA ASN A 9 -12.69 -1.14 6.45
C ASN A 9 -11.96 -1.64 7.69
N ILE A 10 -11.69 -0.75 8.63
CA ILE A 10 -10.92 -1.04 9.84
C ILE A 10 -11.55 -2.18 10.67
N GLU A 11 -12.87 -2.19 10.78
CA GLU A 11 -13.57 -3.22 11.57
C GLU A 11 -13.35 -4.60 10.96
N HIS A 12 -13.43 -4.71 9.63
CA HIS A 12 -13.16 -5.96 8.93
C HIS A 12 -11.72 -6.40 9.12
N ILE A 13 -10.79 -5.44 9.05
CA ILE A 13 -9.37 -5.71 9.20
C ILE A 13 -9.06 -6.21 10.62
N ARG A 14 -9.60 -5.54 11.64
CA ARG A 14 -9.40 -5.95 13.02
C ARG A 14 -9.95 -7.34 13.30
N ARG A 15 -11.14 -7.63 12.76
CA ARG A 15 -11.78 -8.93 12.94
C ARG A 15 -10.95 -10.04 12.29
N ALA A 16 -10.50 -9.81 11.07
CA ALA A 16 -9.69 -10.78 10.33
C ALA A 16 -8.34 -11.01 11.00
N ALA A 17 -7.70 -9.94 11.49
CA ALA A 17 -6.44 -10.04 12.22
C ALA A 17 -6.59 -10.85 13.49
N LYS A 18 -7.70 -10.65 14.21
CA LYS A 18 -8.00 -11.37 15.44
C LYS A 18 -8.16 -12.86 15.20
N LEU A 19 -8.67 -13.24 14.02
CA LEU A 19 -8.82 -14.64 13.64
C LEU A 19 -7.50 -15.27 13.19
N GLY A 20 -6.46 -14.47 12.97
CA GLY A 20 -5.14 -14.96 12.60
C GLY A 20 -5.05 -15.53 11.19
N VAL A 21 -6.00 -15.19 10.32
CA VAL A 21 -6.07 -15.77 8.97
C VAL A 21 -5.57 -14.83 7.88
N VAL A 22 -5.26 -13.58 8.21
CA VAL A 22 -4.83 -12.58 7.22
C VAL A 22 -3.33 -12.50 7.13
N SER A 23 -2.80 -12.67 5.91
CA SER A 23 -1.36 -12.55 5.63
C SER A 23 -0.98 -11.13 5.20
N GLY A 24 -1.91 -10.39 4.62
CA GLY A 24 -1.66 -9.02 4.19
C GLY A 24 -2.93 -8.30 3.76
N ILE A 25 -2.79 -7.03 3.47
CA ILE A 25 -3.89 -6.15 3.07
C ILE A 25 -3.54 -5.46 1.75
N THR A 26 -4.51 -5.37 0.86
CA THR A 26 -4.41 -4.59 -0.36
C THR A 26 -5.39 -3.42 -0.26
N THR A 27 -4.89 -2.20 -0.39
CA THR A 27 -5.74 -1.01 -0.38
C THR A 27 -5.54 -0.20 -1.65
N ASN A 28 -6.48 0.66 -1.94
CA ASN A 28 -6.34 1.66 -3.00
C ASN A 28 -7.18 2.89 -2.63
N PRO A 29 -6.94 4.04 -3.31
CA PRO A 29 -7.65 5.28 -2.97
C PRO A 29 -9.17 5.19 -3.04
N SER A 30 -9.72 4.39 -3.96
CA SER A 30 -11.16 4.22 -4.08
C SER A 30 -11.75 3.54 -2.85
N LEU A 31 -11.06 2.52 -2.34
CA LEU A 31 -11.50 1.81 -1.12
C LEU A 31 -11.42 2.73 0.09
N VAL A 32 -10.34 3.49 0.20
CA VAL A 32 -10.14 4.42 1.31
C VAL A 32 -11.19 5.53 1.29
N ALA A 33 -11.51 6.06 0.11
CA ALA A 33 -12.52 7.10 -0.02
C ALA A 33 -13.90 6.66 0.48
N LYS A 34 -14.25 5.40 0.31
CA LYS A 34 -15.51 4.85 0.80
C LYS A 34 -15.64 4.88 2.31
N GLU A 35 -14.51 4.88 3.01
CA GLU A 35 -14.50 4.89 4.47
C GLU A 35 -14.51 6.30 5.06
N LYS A 36 -14.58 7.34 4.22
CA LYS A 36 -14.67 8.74 4.63
C LYS A 36 -13.58 9.15 5.62
N CYS A 37 -12.36 8.76 5.32
CA CYS A 37 -11.23 9.05 6.19
C CYS A 37 -10.84 10.52 6.13
N ALA A 38 -10.57 11.12 7.28
CA ALA A 38 -10.14 12.52 7.35
C ALA A 38 -8.70 12.70 6.89
N ASN A 39 -7.84 11.68 7.10
CA ASN A 39 -6.44 11.73 6.74
C ASN A 39 -5.99 10.37 6.22
N TYR A 40 -5.62 10.32 4.93
CA TYR A 40 -5.24 9.09 4.25
C TYR A 40 -4.02 8.43 4.90
N ARG A 41 -3.00 9.24 5.18
CA ARG A 41 -1.75 8.75 5.78
C ARG A 41 -2.00 8.10 7.14
N ASP A 42 -2.74 8.77 8.01
CA ASP A 42 -3.04 8.26 9.34
C ASP A 42 -3.84 6.97 9.26
N PHE A 43 -4.77 6.90 8.31
CA PHE A 43 -5.58 5.71 8.08
C PHE A 43 -4.71 4.51 7.67
N ILE A 44 -3.79 4.71 6.73
CA ILE A 44 -2.88 3.66 6.29
C ILE A 44 -1.96 3.23 7.43
N GLN A 45 -1.47 4.18 8.23
CA GLN A 45 -0.63 3.85 9.38
C GLN A 45 -1.40 3.01 10.40
N GLU A 46 -2.69 3.29 10.60
CA GLU A 46 -3.52 2.49 11.48
C GLU A 46 -3.64 1.05 10.99
N ILE A 47 -3.90 0.86 9.69
CA ILE A 47 -3.95 -0.47 9.08
C ILE A 47 -2.62 -1.20 9.30
N CYS A 48 -1.51 -0.53 9.05
CA CYS A 48 -0.18 -1.11 9.19
C CYS A 48 0.13 -1.52 10.63
N SER A 49 -0.46 -0.84 11.61
CA SER A 49 -0.26 -1.19 13.01
C SER A 49 -1.07 -2.42 13.44
N ILE A 50 -2.16 -2.72 12.72
CA ILE A 50 -3.03 -3.86 13.01
C ILE A 50 -2.49 -5.14 12.38
N ILE A 51 -1.94 -5.04 11.19
CA ILE A 51 -1.51 -6.17 10.37
C ILE A 51 0.02 -6.29 10.39
N ASP A 52 0.53 -7.48 10.70
CA ASP A 52 1.98 -7.73 10.67
C ASP A 52 2.50 -7.98 9.25
N GLY A 53 1.64 -8.42 8.36
CA GLY A 53 2.01 -8.72 6.98
C GLY A 53 2.08 -7.47 6.11
N PRO A 54 2.35 -7.63 4.80
CA PRO A 54 2.48 -6.51 3.88
C PRO A 54 1.15 -5.79 3.67
N VAL A 55 1.22 -4.46 3.60
CA VAL A 55 0.08 -3.61 3.27
C VAL A 55 0.41 -2.90 1.96
N SER A 56 -0.38 -3.18 0.92
CA SER A 56 -0.16 -2.59 -0.40
C SER A 56 -0.89 -1.26 -0.52
N VAL A 57 -0.16 -0.23 -0.93
CA VAL A 57 -0.69 1.13 -1.10
C VAL A 57 -0.35 1.62 -2.51
N GLU A 58 -1.35 2.08 -3.24
CA GLU A 58 -1.19 2.48 -4.63
C GLU A 58 -0.62 3.89 -4.78
N ALA A 59 0.38 4.05 -5.65
CA ALA A 59 0.89 5.35 -6.08
C ALA A 59 0.03 5.83 -7.25
N LEU A 60 -0.41 7.07 -7.21
CA LEU A 60 -1.32 7.64 -8.20
C LEU A 60 -0.65 8.44 -9.30
N SER A 61 0.60 8.85 -9.10
CA SER A 61 1.33 9.62 -10.09
C SER A 61 1.60 8.80 -11.35
N GLN A 62 1.82 9.47 -12.47
CA GLN A 62 1.96 8.80 -13.76
C GLN A 62 3.35 8.89 -14.36
N ASP A 63 4.12 9.94 -14.11
CA ASP A 63 5.49 10.01 -14.62
C ASP A 63 6.49 9.48 -13.59
N ALA A 64 7.62 8.98 -14.08
CA ALA A 64 8.60 8.29 -13.25
C ALA A 64 9.07 9.14 -12.05
N ALA A 65 9.41 10.40 -12.27
CA ALA A 65 9.90 11.26 -11.19
C ALA A 65 8.85 11.44 -10.09
N ALA A 66 7.60 11.67 -10.46
CA ALA A 66 6.51 11.85 -9.51
C ALA A 66 6.19 10.54 -8.77
N ILE A 67 6.23 9.40 -9.47
CA ILE A 67 6.02 8.09 -8.85
C ILE A 67 7.10 7.85 -7.80
N ILE A 68 8.35 8.15 -8.11
CA ILE A 68 9.47 7.95 -7.19
C ILE A 68 9.26 8.77 -5.91
N GLU A 69 8.93 10.04 -6.05
CA GLU A 69 8.71 10.90 -4.88
C GLU A 69 7.51 10.45 -4.05
N GLU A 70 6.42 10.12 -4.72
CA GLU A 70 5.21 9.63 -4.03
C GLU A 70 5.49 8.32 -3.29
N ALA A 71 6.19 7.39 -3.93
CA ALA A 71 6.51 6.11 -3.33
C ALA A 71 7.45 6.24 -2.14
N ARG A 72 8.42 7.15 -2.21
CA ARG A 72 9.30 7.42 -1.07
C ARG A 72 8.51 7.92 0.13
N ASP A 73 7.57 8.82 -0.11
CA ASP A 73 6.71 9.36 0.94
C ASP A 73 5.86 8.24 1.55
N ILE A 74 5.13 7.48 0.71
CA ILE A 74 4.27 6.39 1.16
C ILE A 74 5.09 5.35 1.95
N ALA A 75 6.24 4.96 1.46
CA ALA A 75 7.09 3.96 2.10
C ALA A 75 7.57 4.40 3.48
N SER A 76 7.65 5.70 3.71
CA SER A 76 8.09 6.24 5.01
C SER A 76 7.00 6.15 6.08
N TRP A 77 5.76 5.85 5.71
CA TRP A 77 4.63 5.83 6.65
C TRP A 77 4.67 4.63 7.60
N ALA A 78 5.16 3.50 7.14
CA ALA A 78 5.30 2.29 7.96
C ALA A 78 6.23 1.28 7.28
N SER A 79 6.83 0.41 8.07
CA SER A 79 7.84 -0.55 7.58
C SER A 79 7.26 -1.70 6.76
N ASN A 80 5.98 -2.00 6.89
CA ASN A 80 5.35 -3.11 6.19
C ASN A 80 4.58 -2.70 4.94
N ILE A 81 4.79 -1.48 4.44
CA ILE A 81 4.16 -1.01 3.22
C ILE A 81 4.87 -1.54 1.98
N VAL A 82 4.06 -1.96 1.00
CA VAL A 82 4.52 -2.28 -0.36
C VAL A 82 3.80 -1.30 -1.29
N VAL A 83 4.55 -0.54 -2.08
CA VAL A 83 3.95 0.45 -2.97
C VAL A 83 3.54 -0.21 -4.28
N LYS A 84 2.29 -0.06 -4.68
CA LYS A 84 1.78 -0.57 -5.96
C LYS A 84 2.01 0.49 -7.02
N VAL A 85 2.69 0.11 -8.10
CA VAL A 85 3.05 1.01 -9.20
C VAL A 85 2.50 0.43 -10.50
N PRO A 86 1.92 1.26 -11.38
CA PRO A 86 1.34 0.74 -12.63
C PRO A 86 2.41 0.18 -13.57
N ILE A 87 2.04 -0.86 -14.35
CA ILE A 87 2.93 -1.44 -15.36
C ILE A 87 2.85 -0.56 -16.61
N THR A 88 3.65 0.50 -16.60
CA THR A 88 3.83 1.42 -17.72
C THR A 88 5.34 1.65 -17.84
N ASP A 89 5.78 2.25 -18.95
CA ASP A 89 7.19 2.58 -19.11
C ASP A 89 7.69 3.45 -17.93
N GLN A 90 6.89 4.42 -17.53
CA GLN A 90 7.23 5.31 -16.42
C GLN A 90 7.24 4.56 -15.09
N GLY A 91 6.28 3.65 -14.88
CA GLY A 91 6.22 2.84 -13.66
C GLY A 91 7.39 1.88 -13.55
N ILE A 92 7.78 1.27 -14.65
CA ILE A 92 8.93 0.36 -14.68
C ILE A 92 10.22 1.12 -14.37
N GLU A 93 10.39 2.31 -14.96
CA GLU A 93 11.54 3.16 -14.68
C GLU A 93 11.60 3.55 -13.21
N ALA A 94 10.47 3.97 -12.65
CA ALA A 94 10.38 4.32 -11.23
C ALA A 94 10.72 3.13 -10.33
N THR A 95 10.21 1.95 -10.67
CA THR A 95 10.46 0.72 -9.90
C THR A 95 11.95 0.39 -9.85
N SER A 96 12.65 0.55 -10.97
CA SER A 96 14.10 0.31 -11.01
C SER A 96 14.84 1.16 -9.98
N GLN A 97 14.50 2.44 -9.91
CA GLN A 97 15.12 3.37 -8.96
C GLN A 97 14.71 3.04 -7.52
N LEU A 98 13.43 2.79 -7.29
CA LEU A 98 12.92 2.50 -5.95
C LEU A 98 13.51 1.21 -5.38
N SER A 99 13.69 0.19 -6.22
CA SER A 99 14.30 -1.07 -5.80
C SER A 99 15.74 -0.86 -5.33
N ARG A 100 16.48 0.02 -6.02
CA ARG A 100 17.85 0.35 -5.61
C ARG A 100 17.89 1.04 -4.24
N GLU A 101 16.81 1.73 -3.88
CA GLU A 101 16.69 2.41 -2.59
C GLU A 101 16.16 1.49 -1.49
N GLY A 102 15.87 0.24 -1.81
CA GLY A 102 15.36 -0.72 -0.83
C GLY A 102 13.87 -0.60 -0.56
N ILE A 103 13.15 0.15 -1.38
CA ILE A 103 11.70 0.31 -1.25
C ILE A 103 11.01 -0.86 -1.93
N LYS A 104 10.09 -1.51 -1.22
CA LYS A 104 9.33 -2.65 -1.75
C LYS A 104 8.25 -2.15 -2.69
N VAL A 105 8.28 -2.64 -3.92
CA VAL A 105 7.37 -2.23 -4.98
C VAL A 105 6.71 -3.45 -5.61
N ASN A 106 5.43 -3.32 -5.95
CA ASN A 106 4.69 -4.31 -6.70
C ASN A 106 4.17 -3.64 -7.97
N LEU A 107 4.61 -4.15 -9.13
CA LEU A 107 4.10 -3.68 -10.42
C LEU A 107 2.74 -4.30 -10.66
N ASN A 108 1.75 -3.48 -10.95
CA ASN A 108 0.36 -3.92 -11.08
C ASN A 108 -0.31 -3.25 -12.28
N SER A 109 -0.99 -4.06 -13.09
CA SER A 109 -1.72 -3.56 -14.26
C SER A 109 -3.07 -2.97 -13.90
#